data_abd74c13e0344f1b27d7032a7dd93bc4
#
_entry.id   abd74c13e0344f1b27d7032a7dd93bc4
#
_cell.length_a   1.000
_cell.length_b   1.000
_cell.length_c   1.000
_cell.angle_alpha   90.00
_cell.angle_beta   90.00
_cell.angle_gamma   90.00
#
_symmetry.space_group_name_H-M   'P 1'
#
loop_
_entity.id
_entity.type
_entity.pdbx_description
1 polymer ?
#
loop_
_entity_poly.entity_id
_entity_poly.type
_entity_poly.pdbx_seq_one_letter_code
_entity_poly.pdbx_strand_id
1 'polypeptide(L)'
;DKEKLNAKSKSNIIGIQGQLWAETVKGHEAMEYMAFPKIISLAERAWNAEPKWASIAKPEDRQKAIDAEYNKFSNTLAKRDLVRLEYISNSKKLNYRLPAPGAKVVNDTLYMNTEYPGFVMKYSVDGKTWLEYKTPTPVKSGTTVSLKLVAVSGRESRVTTVK
;
A
#
# COMPACT_ATOMS: atom_id res chain seq x y z
N ASP A 1 8.51 24.13 -9.31
CA ASP A 1 7.70 25.01 -9.33
C ASP A 1 6.80 25.03 -10.39
N LYS A 2 6.34 24.96 -10.96
CA LYS A 2 6.57 26.03 -11.53
C LYS A 2 5.62 26.44 -12.52
N GLU A 3 5.15 25.60 -13.34
CA GLU A 3 4.11 25.93 -14.30
C GLU A 3 2.81 25.23 -13.89
N LYS A 4 2.09 25.84 -12.98
CA LYS A 4 0.70 25.44 -12.75
C LYS A 4 -0.06 25.64 -14.05
N LEU A 5 -0.76 24.60 -14.49
CA LEU A 5 -1.68 24.69 -15.61
C LEU A 5 -2.63 25.88 -15.41
N ASN A 6 -2.75 26.74 -16.41
CA ASN A 6 -3.76 27.81 -16.39
C ASN A 6 -5.18 27.25 -16.54
N ALA A 7 -6.19 28.07 -16.30
CA ALA A 7 -7.58 27.64 -16.33
C ALA A 7 -7.99 26.98 -17.67
N LYS A 8 -7.52 27.55 -18.81
CA LYS A 8 -7.79 27.02 -20.16
C LYS A 8 -7.13 25.63 -20.34
N SER A 9 -5.90 25.45 -19.87
CA SER A 9 -5.21 24.17 -19.95
C SER A 9 -5.86 23.13 -19.03
N LYS A 10 -6.31 23.53 -17.85
CA LYS A 10 -7.06 22.65 -16.94
C LYS A 10 -8.37 22.16 -17.55
N SER A 11 -9.12 23.01 -18.25
CA SER A 11 -10.39 22.64 -18.90
C SER A 11 -10.22 21.64 -20.04
N ASN A 12 -9.02 21.49 -20.59
CA ASN A 12 -8.72 20.51 -21.62
C ASN A 12 -8.40 19.11 -21.07
N ILE A 13 -8.24 18.97 -19.75
CA ILE A 13 -8.02 17.66 -19.10
C ILE A 13 -9.37 16.96 -18.98
N ILE A 14 -9.57 15.91 -19.76
CA ILE A 14 -10.81 15.12 -19.79
C ILE A 14 -10.76 13.87 -18.95
N GLY A 15 -9.59 13.52 -18.40
CA GLY A 15 -9.42 12.34 -17.56
C GLY A 15 -7.95 11.99 -17.30
N ILE A 16 -7.76 10.87 -16.64
CA ILE A 16 -6.45 10.27 -16.41
C ILE A 16 -6.44 8.83 -16.93
N GLN A 17 -5.29 8.35 -17.32
CA GLN A 17 -5.10 7.00 -17.87
C GLN A 17 -3.96 6.30 -17.13
N GLY A 18 -4.19 5.06 -16.72
CA GLY A 18 -3.16 4.14 -16.27
C GLY A 18 -2.93 3.06 -17.31
N GLN A 19 -1.69 2.64 -17.50
CA GLN A 19 -1.34 1.64 -18.49
C GLN A 19 -0.64 0.46 -17.82
N LEU A 20 -0.98 -0.75 -18.29
CA LEU A 20 -0.29 -1.97 -17.96
C LEU A 20 0.41 -2.50 -19.21
N TRP A 21 1.73 -2.40 -19.25
CA TRP A 21 2.56 -2.96 -20.31
C TRP A 21 2.70 -4.47 -20.13
N ALA A 22 2.32 -5.23 -21.11
CA ALA A 22 1.96 -6.63 -20.96
C ALA A 22 2.98 -7.64 -21.54
N GLU A 23 4.21 -7.22 -21.87
CA GLU A 23 5.21 -8.10 -22.49
C GLU A 23 5.49 -9.37 -21.67
N THR A 24 5.44 -9.27 -20.36
CA THR A 24 5.68 -10.39 -19.44
C THR A 24 4.44 -10.86 -18.69
N VAL A 25 3.29 -10.22 -18.89
CA VAL A 25 2.04 -10.55 -18.20
C VAL A 25 1.31 -11.65 -18.94
N LYS A 26 1.25 -12.84 -18.36
CA LYS A 26 0.57 -14.00 -18.95
C LYS A 26 -0.64 -14.41 -18.09
N GLY A 27 -1.82 -14.37 -18.73
CA GLY A 27 -3.08 -14.78 -18.10
C GLY A 27 -3.68 -13.73 -17.14
N HIS A 28 -4.93 -13.96 -16.75
CA HIS A 28 -5.70 -13.01 -15.95
C HIS A 28 -5.15 -12.85 -14.51
N GLU A 29 -4.65 -13.92 -13.92
CA GLU A 29 -4.09 -13.85 -12.56
C GLU A 29 -2.86 -12.94 -12.47
N ALA A 30 -1.98 -12.99 -13.47
CA ALA A 30 -0.82 -12.12 -13.54
C ALA A 30 -1.26 -10.66 -13.82
N MET A 31 -2.27 -10.46 -14.66
CA MET A 31 -2.85 -9.14 -14.91
C MET A 31 -3.46 -8.54 -13.65
N GLU A 32 -4.27 -9.30 -12.91
CA GLU A 32 -4.84 -8.87 -11.62
C GLU A 32 -3.74 -8.49 -10.61
N TYR A 33 -2.73 -9.35 -10.48
CA TYR A 33 -1.60 -9.11 -9.58
C TYR A 33 -0.84 -7.83 -9.89
N MET A 34 -0.71 -7.48 -11.16
CA MET A 34 -0.04 -6.26 -11.59
C MET A 34 -0.93 -5.02 -11.47
N ALA A 35 -2.23 -5.16 -11.74
CA ALA A 35 -3.20 -4.07 -11.70
C ALA A 35 -3.61 -3.70 -10.26
N PHE A 36 -3.92 -4.70 -9.44
CA PHE A 36 -4.40 -4.47 -8.07
C PHE A 36 -3.26 -4.49 -7.04
N PRO A 37 -3.31 -3.59 -6.02
CA PRO A 37 -4.37 -2.62 -5.76
C PRO A 37 -4.20 -1.27 -6.47
N LYS A 38 -3.19 -1.08 -7.31
CA LYS A 38 -2.80 0.22 -7.91
C LYS A 38 -3.93 0.90 -8.67
N ILE A 39 -4.76 0.13 -9.39
CA ILE A 39 -5.89 0.68 -10.15
C ILE A 39 -6.93 1.37 -9.26
N ILE A 40 -7.04 0.97 -7.99
CA ILE A 40 -7.92 1.63 -7.02
C ILE A 40 -7.38 3.03 -6.68
N SER A 41 -6.06 3.17 -6.59
CA SER A 41 -5.42 4.48 -6.38
C SER A 41 -5.62 5.41 -7.59
N LEU A 42 -5.60 4.87 -8.80
CA LEU A 42 -5.92 5.62 -10.01
C LEU A 42 -7.39 6.08 -9.99
N ALA A 43 -8.31 5.18 -9.65
CA ALA A 43 -9.73 5.51 -9.51
C ALA A 43 -9.97 6.57 -8.43
N GLU A 44 -9.31 6.46 -7.28
CA GLU A 44 -9.36 7.47 -6.21
C GLU A 44 -8.97 8.86 -6.74
N ARG A 45 -7.92 8.95 -7.55
CA ARG A 45 -7.50 10.22 -8.14
C ARG A 45 -8.44 10.73 -9.25
N ALA A 46 -9.06 9.84 -10.00
CA ALA A 46 -9.99 10.19 -11.07
C ALA A 46 -11.33 10.73 -10.54
N TRP A 47 -11.81 10.19 -9.43
CA TRP A 47 -13.15 10.50 -8.90
C TRP A 47 -13.16 11.53 -7.77
N ASN A 48 -12.04 11.74 -7.10
CA ASN A 48 -11.94 12.73 -6.03
C ASN A 48 -11.62 14.13 -6.56
N ALA A 49 -12.14 15.12 -5.86
CA ALA A 49 -11.83 16.53 -6.08
C ALA A 49 -10.33 16.81 -5.85
N GLU A 50 -9.90 18.02 -6.24
CA GLU A 50 -8.53 18.48 -6.00
C GLU A 50 -8.18 18.35 -4.51
N PRO A 51 -7.08 17.70 -4.16
CA PRO A 51 -6.74 17.44 -2.77
C PRO A 51 -6.36 18.74 -2.05
N LYS A 52 -6.83 18.87 -0.81
CA LYS A 52 -6.59 20.07 0.01
C LYS A 52 -5.11 20.37 0.22
N TRP A 53 -4.26 19.34 0.27
CA TRP A 53 -2.81 19.52 0.42
C TRP A 53 -2.15 20.18 -0.80
N ALA A 54 -2.79 20.18 -1.98
CA ALA A 54 -2.24 20.82 -3.18
C ALA A 54 -2.08 22.34 -3.02
N SER A 55 -2.89 22.97 -2.17
CA SER A 55 -2.84 24.41 -1.88
C SER A 55 -1.92 24.78 -0.71
N ILE A 56 -1.39 23.80 0.03
CA ILE A 56 -0.51 24.07 1.18
C ILE A 56 0.87 24.50 0.66
N ALA A 57 1.27 25.73 0.97
CA ALA A 57 2.52 26.31 0.50
C ALA A 57 3.75 25.70 1.21
N LYS A 58 3.67 25.52 2.54
CA LYS A 58 4.77 25.04 3.36
C LYS A 58 5.03 23.54 3.11
N PRO A 59 6.23 23.14 2.64
CA PRO A 59 6.50 21.76 2.25
C PRO A 59 6.26 20.72 3.37
N GLU A 60 6.68 21.03 4.59
CA GLU A 60 6.53 20.13 5.74
C GLU A 60 5.06 19.88 6.10
N ASP A 61 4.24 20.91 6.08
CA ASP A 61 2.81 20.80 6.40
C ASP A 61 2.05 20.12 5.24
N ARG A 62 2.49 20.37 4.00
CA ARG A 62 2.01 19.65 2.82
C ARG A 62 2.31 18.15 2.94
N GLN A 63 3.54 17.78 3.31
CA GLN A 63 3.91 16.37 3.47
C GLN A 63 3.07 15.68 4.55
N LYS A 64 2.89 16.31 5.71
CA LYS A 64 2.02 15.79 6.77
C LYS A 64 0.59 15.55 6.28
N ALA A 65 0.05 16.49 5.50
CA ALA A 65 -1.30 16.35 4.96
C ALA A 65 -1.39 15.22 3.92
N ILE A 66 -0.37 15.04 3.06
CA ILE A 66 -0.26 13.91 2.13
C ILE A 66 -0.22 12.59 2.91
N ASP A 67 0.62 12.50 3.93
CA ASP A 67 0.77 11.27 4.73
C ASP A 67 -0.53 10.90 5.45
N ALA A 68 -1.24 11.90 5.98
CA ALA A 68 -2.52 11.69 6.62
C ALA A 68 -3.61 11.21 5.65
N GLU A 69 -3.68 11.82 4.45
CA GLU A 69 -4.63 11.42 3.41
C GLU A 69 -4.29 10.02 2.87
N TYR A 70 -3.01 9.74 2.63
CA TYR A 70 -2.55 8.43 2.20
C TYR A 70 -2.84 7.34 3.24
N ASN A 71 -2.65 7.63 4.51
CA ASN A 71 -2.99 6.71 5.60
C ASN A 71 -4.49 6.39 5.60
N LYS A 72 -5.34 7.41 5.49
CA LYS A 72 -6.80 7.24 5.41
C LYS A 72 -7.19 6.39 4.19
N PHE A 73 -6.67 6.73 3.01
CA PHE A 73 -6.91 5.97 1.77
C PHE A 73 -6.48 4.51 1.93
N SER A 74 -5.26 4.25 2.40
CA SER A 74 -4.71 2.91 2.54
C SER A 74 -5.48 2.05 3.52
N ASN A 75 -5.97 2.63 4.62
CA ASN A 75 -6.85 1.94 5.55
C ASN A 75 -8.21 1.59 4.91
N THR A 76 -8.79 2.51 4.14
CA THR A 76 -10.04 2.27 3.40
C THR A 76 -9.84 1.17 2.36
N LEU A 77 -8.76 1.25 1.58
CA LEU A 77 -8.37 0.25 0.60
C LEU A 77 -8.27 -1.15 1.21
N ALA A 78 -7.50 -1.29 2.30
CA ALA A 78 -7.22 -2.58 2.92
C ALA A 78 -8.44 -3.19 3.62
N LYS A 79 -9.26 -2.35 4.29
CA LYS A 79 -10.34 -2.81 5.19
C LYS A 79 -11.72 -2.82 4.55
N ARG A 80 -11.91 -2.12 3.43
CA ARG A 80 -13.21 -2.00 2.75
C ARG A 80 -13.13 -2.40 1.28
N ASP A 81 -12.29 -1.75 0.50
CA ASP A 81 -12.38 -1.81 -0.95
C ASP A 81 -11.89 -3.16 -1.51
N LEU A 82 -10.77 -3.66 -1.03
CA LEU A 82 -10.29 -4.99 -1.41
C LEU A 82 -11.22 -6.10 -0.93
N VAL A 83 -11.72 -6.00 0.29
CA VAL A 83 -12.71 -6.95 0.84
C VAL A 83 -13.98 -6.96 0.00
N ARG A 84 -14.47 -5.77 -0.40
CA ARG A 84 -15.64 -5.62 -1.26
C ARG A 84 -15.40 -6.18 -2.66
N LEU A 85 -14.23 -5.94 -3.25
CA LEU A 85 -13.86 -6.48 -4.56
C LEU A 85 -13.75 -8.01 -4.54
N GLU A 86 -13.16 -8.58 -3.51
CA GLU A 86 -13.13 -10.03 -3.32
C GLU A 86 -14.54 -10.63 -3.23
N TYR A 87 -15.46 -9.95 -2.56
CA TYR A 87 -16.86 -10.37 -2.47
C TYR A 87 -17.58 -10.26 -3.82
N ILE A 88 -17.46 -9.13 -4.52
CA ILE A 88 -18.13 -8.88 -5.82
C ILE A 88 -17.61 -9.83 -6.89
N SER A 89 -16.32 -10.13 -6.90
CA SER A 89 -15.72 -11.04 -7.89
C SER A 89 -16.18 -12.50 -7.71
N ASN A 90 -17.02 -12.77 -6.69
CA ASN A 90 -17.57 -14.09 -6.37
C ASN A 90 -16.53 -15.22 -6.30
N SER A 91 -15.26 -14.87 -6.27
CA SER A 91 -14.17 -15.80 -6.42
C SER A 91 -13.30 -15.93 -5.19
N LYS A 92 -13.40 -15.00 -4.21
CA LYS A 92 -12.44 -14.89 -3.11
C LYS A 92 -10.97 -15.02 -3.57
N LYS A 93 -10.78 -14.95 -4.89
CA LYS A 93 -9.55 -15.27 -5.61
C LYS A 93 -8.98 -14.08 -6.36
N LEU A 94 -9.54 -12.85 -6.17
CA LEU A 94 -8.92 -11.67 -6.75
C LEU A 94 -7.42 -11.66 -6.42
N ASN A 95 -6.59 -11.73 -7.44
CA ASN A 95 -5.15 -11.87 -7.25
C ASN A 95 -4.49 -10.49 -7.19
N TYR A 96 -4.60 -9.81 -6.05
CA TYR A 96 -3.91 -8.54 -5.87
C TYR A 96 -2.54 -8.71 -5.20
N ARG A 97 -1.65 -7.79 -5.52
CA ARG A 97 -0.31 -7.74 -4.92
C ARG A 97 -0.39 -7.24 -3.48
N LEU A 98 0.06 -8.07 -2.56
CA LEU A 98 0.32 -7.68 -1.18
C LEU A 98 1.85 -7.58 -1.00
N PRO A 99 2.44 -6.36 -0.93
CA PRO A 99 3.88 -6.20 -0.83
C PRO A 99 4.38 -6.74 0.53
N ALA A 100 5.58 -7.27 0.55
CA ALA A 100 6.21 -7.64 1.82
C ALA A 100 6.55 -6.38 2.62
N PRO A 101 6.44 -6.40 3.95
CA PRO A 101 6.85 -5.27 4.78
C PRO A 101 8.35 -5.08 4.74
N GLY A 102 8.80 -3.82 4.89
CA GLY A 102 10.18 -3.49 5.19
C GLY A 102 10.45 -3.57 6.69
N ALA A 103 11.70 -3.89 7.07
CA ALA A 103 12.11 -3.84 8.46
C ALA A 103 13.60 -3.63 8.63
N LYS A 104 14.00 -3.22 9.83
CA LYS A 104 15.38 -3.15 10.31
C LYS A 104 15.42 -3.46 11.80
N VAL A 105 16.53 -4.04 12.25
CA VAL A 105 16.84 -4.18 13.67
C VAL A 105 17.95 -3.19 14.01
N VAL A 106 17.72 -2.32 14.97
CA VAL A 106 18.68 -1.29 15.42
C VAL A 106 18.60 -1.21 16.94
N ASN A 107 19.76 -1.31 17.60
CA ASN A 107 19.87 -1.26 19.06
C ASN A 107 18.88 -2.24 19.74
N ASP A 108 18.94 -3.50 19.34
CA ASP A 108 18.04 -4.56 19.82
C ASP A 108 16.55 -4.25 19.73
N THR A 109 16.17 -3.46 18.73
CA THR A 109 14.77 -3.09 18.49
C THR A 109 14.41 -3.31 17.01
N LEU A 110 13.34 -4.06 16.77
CA LEU A 110 12.74 -4.25 15.46
C LEU A 110 11.86 -3.06 15.10
N TYR A 111 12.13 -2.46 13.96
CA TYR A 111 11.29 -1.44 13.31
C TYR A 111 10.74 -2.01 12.01
N MET A 112 9.43 -1.92 11.81
CA MET A 112 8.78 -2.34 10.58
C MET A 112 8.00 -1.19 9.95
N ASN A 113 7.89 -1.22 8.63
CA ASN A 113 7.03 -0.34 7.86
C ASN A 113 6.34 -1.11 6.72
N THR A 114 5.32 -0.51 6.13
CA THR A 114 4.59 -1.06 5.00
C THR A 114 4.24 0.03 3.98
N GLU A 115 4.22 -0.34 2.71
CA GLU A 115 3.73 0.51 1.63
C GLU A 115 2.25 0.88 1.82
N TYR A 116 1.43 -0.05 2.35
CA TYR A 116 0.00 0.18 2.56
C TYR A 116 -0.36 0.06 4.04
N PRO A 117 -0.41 1.18 4.80
CA PRO A 117 -1.01 1.20 6.12
C PRO A 117 -2.46 0.68 6.06
N GLY A 118 -2.82 -0.19 6.99
CA GLY A 118 -4.16 -0.82 7.01
C GLY A 118 -4.12 -2.34 6.90
N PHE A 119 -3.05 -2.92 6.34
CA PHE A 119 -2.77 -4.35 6.48
C PHE A 119 -2.07 -4.63 7.80
N VAL A 120 -2.27 -5.84 8.32
CA VAL A 120 -1.65 -6.27 9.57
C VAL A 120 -0.20 -6.70 9.29
N MET A 121 0.75 -6.04 9.94
CA MET A 121 2.15 -6.46 9.93
C MET A 121 2.36 -7.57 10.96
N LYS A 122 2.98 -8.67 10.55
CA LYS A 122 3.37 -9.77 11.45
C LYS A 122 4.85 -10.08 11.34
N TYR A 123 5.44 -10.49 12.46
CA TYR A 123 6.81 -10.94 12.55
C TYR A 123 6.92 -12.25 13.33
N SER A 124 8.01 -12.98 13.10
CA SER A 124 8.35 -14.22 13.80
C SER A 124 9.86 -14.32 14.00
N VAL A 125 10.30 -14.69 15.18
CA VAL A 125 11.71 -14.92 15.51
C VAL A 125 12.10 -16.40 15.48
N ASP A 126 11.11 -17.30 15.41
CA ASP A 126 11.28 -18.76 15.39
C ASP A 126 10.80 -19.41 14.07
N GLY A 127 10.26 -18.61 13.15
CA GLY A 127 9.65 -19.05 11.90
C GLY A 127 8.31 -19.79 12.05
N LYS A 128 7.79 -19.94 13.26
CA LYS A 128 6.57 -20.70 13.58
C LYS A 128 5.49 -19.82 14.19
N THR A 129 5.85 -19.09 15.25
CA THR A 129 4.93 -18.22 16.00
C THR A 129 4.90 -16.84 15.38
N TRP A 130 3.74 -16.38 14.92
CA TRP A 130 3.56 -15.08 14.28
C TRP A 130 2.89 -14.10 15.22
N LEU A 131 3.59 -13.03 15.57
CA LEU A 131 3.13 -11.95 16.42
C LEU A 131 2.74 -10.73 15.58
N GLU A 132 1.74 -9.98 16.02
CA GLU A 132 1.35 -8.73 15.38
C GLU A 132 2.32 -7.62 15.78
N TYR A 133 2.83 -6.89 14.78
CA TYR A 133 3.67 -5.72 15.01
C TYR A 133 2.81 -4.45 15.04
N LYS A 134 2.84 -3.73 16.16
CA LYS A 134 2.13 -2.45 16.35
C LYS A 134 3.07 -1.28 16.61
N THR A 135 4.15 -1.54 17.33
CA THR A 135 5.13 -0.55 17.77
C THR A 135 6.54 -1.16 17.71
N PRO A 136 7.59 -0.35 17.76
CA PRO A 136 8.95 -0.85 17.88
C PRO A 136 9.06 -1.89 19.00
N THR A 137 9.60 -3.05 18.67
CA THR A 137 9.56 -4.25 19.53
C THR A 137 10.96 -4.74 19.82
N PRO A 138 11.31 -5.08 21.09
CA PRO A 138 12.60 -5.64 21.43
C PRO A 138 12.88 -6.95 20.69
N VAL A 139 13.98 -6.97 19.96
CA VAL A 139 14.50 -8.15 19.25
C VAL A 139 16.02 -8.04 19.22
N LYS A 140 16.71 -9.02 19.80
CA LYS A 140 18.18 -9.02 19.90
C LYS A 140 18.82 -8.92 18.52
N SER A 141 19.77 -8.03 18.37
CA SER A 141 20.58 -7.87 17.14
C SER A 141 21.23 -9.18 16.73
N GLY A 142 21.21 -9.48 15.42
CA GLY A 142 21.68 -10.75 14.90
C GLY A 142 20.63 -11.87 14.86
N THR A 143 19.45 -11.68 15.47
CA THR A 143 18.35 -12.62 15.33
C THR A 143 17.74 -12.50 13.93
N THR A 144 17.53 -13.63 13.26
CA THR A 144 16.78 -13.65 11.99
C THR A 144 15.30 -13.50 12.28
N VAL A 145 14.70 -12.44 11.77
CA VAL A 145 13.26 -12.16 11.93
C VAL A 145 12.55 -12.35 10.60
N SER A 146 11.54 -13.20 10.57
CA SER A 146 10.64 -13.39 9.44
C SER A 146 9.49 -12.39 9.51
N LEU A 147 9.07 -11.87 8.36
CA LEU A 147 8.12 -10.78 8.24
C LEU A 147 7.09 -11.07 7.17
N LYS A 148 5.82 -10.72 7.41
CA LYS A 148 4.76 -10.74 6.40
C LYS A 148 3.68 -9.71 6.67
N LEU A 149 2.91 -9.35 5.64
CA LEU A 149 1.62 -8.67 5.76
C LEU A 149 0.47 -9.67 5.69
N VAL A 150 -0.61 -9.34 6.36
CA VAL A 150 -1.85 -10.13 6.33
C VAL A 150 -3.03 -9.18 6.06
N ALA A 151 -3.81 -9.51 5.03
CA ALA A 151 -5.05 -8.82 4.70
C ALA A 151 -6.22 -9.30 5.57
N VAL A 152 -7.31 -8.54 5.58
CA VAL A 152 -8.56 -8.90 6.30
C VAL A 152 -9.12 -10.24 5.82
N SER A 153 -8.97 -10.56 4.53
CA SER A 153 -9.36 -11.85 3.95
C SER A 153 -8.51 -13.04 4.37
N GLY A 154 -7.42 -12.80 5.12
CA GLY A 154 -6.44 -13.82 5.47
C GLY A 154 -5.34 -14.03 4.41
N ARG A 155 -5.40 -13.32 3.27
CA ARG A 155 -4.30 -13.36 2.28
C ARG A 155 -3.01 -12.85 2.91
N GLU A 156 -1.92 -13.54 2.63
CA GLU A 156 -0.60 -13.20 3.15
C GLU A 156 0.33 -12.72 2.03
N SER A 157 1.24 -11.80 2.36
CA SER A 157 2.36 -11.47 1.48
C SER A 157 3.39 -12.61 1.46
N ARG A 158 4.34 -12.54 0.54
CA ARG A 158 5.55 -13.36 0.67
C ARG A 158 6.23 -13.06 2.01
N VAL A 159 6.85 -14.09 2.59
CA VAL A 159 7.69 -13.94 3.78
C VAL A 159 9.05 -13.39 3.35
N THR A 160 9.52 -12.39 4.06
CA THR A 160 10.89 -11.84 3.95
C THR A 160 11.60 -11.92 5.28
N THR A 161 12.90 -11.77 5.30
CA THR A 161 13.71 -11.84 6.53
C THR A 161 14.62 -10.64 6.68
N VAL A 162 14.91 -10.28 7.92
CA VAL A 162 15.90 -9.29 8.33
C VAL A 162 16.76 -9.86 9.46
N LYS A 163 18.00 -9.38 9.59
CA LYS A 163 18.93 -9.65 10.71
C LYS A 163 19.37 -8.37 11.36
#